data_4de4236ffc5562288180d16a9d97f5a2
#
_entry.id   4de4236ffc5562288180d16a9d97f5a2
#
_cell.length_a   1.000
_cell.length_b   1.000
_cell.length_c   1.000
_cell.angle_alpha   90.00
_cell.angle_beta   90.00
_cell.angle_gamma   90.00
#
_symmetry.space_group_name_H-M   'P 1'
#
loop_
_entity.id
_entity.type
_entity.pdbx_description
1 polymer ?
#
loop_
_entity_poly.entity_id
_entity_poly.type
_entity_poly.pdbx_seq_one_letter_code
_entity_poly.pdbx_strand_id
1 'polypeptide(L)'
;MVSIVLAVSLAGCGIVTVVPIGEEASFTGKEAFDSGAQSSDDWSAVVEDIKGKAADVSEVLANGADGTAVSGSAKIVEFNTETPKHYLVVEVEGYSGGEVRIQAGGVYSGTAIRDAQSVKAFEDFANQTEWSQYAKALNQEADTQVVAPLSIDESVAGKTVTFTGAAAEGGGAVTITPVEMTIE
;
A
#
# COMPACT_ATOMS: atom_id res chain seq x y z
N MET A 1 53.88 55.28 11.46
CA MET A 1 52.47 54.89 11.59
C MET A 1 52.32 53.52 10.89
N VAL A 2 52.21 52.49 11.70
CA VAL A 2 52.01 51.07 11.15
C VAL A 2 50.58 50.73 11.37
N SER A 3 49.83 50.57 10.28
CA SER A 3 48.44 50.14 10.32
C SER A 3 48.39 48.63 10.35
N ILE A 4 47.95 48.02 11.45
CA ILE A 4 47.69 46.62 11.59
C ILE A 4 46.26 46.36 11.07
N VAL A 5 46.14 45.65 9.96
CA VAL A 5 44.89 45.13 9.43
C VAL A 5 44.62 43.80 10.11
N LEU A 6 43.60 43.74 10.96
CA LEU A 6 43.15 42.55 11.63
C LEU A 6 42.22 41.78 10.66
N ALA A 7 42.68 40.72 10.03
CA ALA A 7 41.87 39.82 9.23
C ALA A 7 41.15 38.83 10.15
N VAL A 8 39.85 39.03 10.36
CA VAL A 8 38.98 38.06 11.03
C VAL A 8 38.57 36.98 10.00
N SER A 9 39.22 35.82 10.08
CA SER A 9 38.81 34.63 9.32
C SER A 9 37.64 33.99 10.02
N LEU A 10 36.43 34.11 9.46
CA LEU A 10 35.29 33.26 9.80
C LEU A 10 35.54 31.85 9.28
N ALA A 11 36.09 30.98 10.12
CA ALA A 11 36.09 29.55 9.89
C ALA A 11 34.72 28.98 10.23
N GLY A 12 33.77 29.08 9.31
CA GLY A 12 32.51 28.36 9.37
C GLY A 12 32.76 26.89 8.96
N CYS A 13 33.17 26.04 9.90
CA CYS A 13 33.25 24.60 9.70
C CYS A 13 31.82 24.00 9.70
N GLY A 14 31.11 24.11 8.59
CA GLY A 14 30.01 23.23 8.29
C GLY A 14 30.57 22.06 7.44
N ILE A 15 30.96 20.97 8.08
CA ILE A 15 31.28 19.75 7.36
C ILE A 15 29.92 19.17 6.91
N VAL A 16 29.55 19.42 5.66
CA VAL A 16 28.40 18.74 5.05
C VAL A 16 28.93 17.41 4.54
N THR A 17 28.58 16.33 5.23
CA THR A 17 28.84 14.99 4.74
C THR A 17 27.68 14.58 3.86
N VAL A 18 27.93 14.39 2.58
CA VAL A 18 26.96 13.83 1.63
C VAL A 18 27.07 12.31 1.70
N VAL A 19 26.05 11.67 2.22
CA VAL A 19 25.96 10.21 2.25
C VAL A 19 25.17 9.76 1.01
N PRO A 20 25.72 8.89 0.16
CA PRO A 20 24.96 8.31 -0.96
C PRO A 20 23.72 7.55 -0.45
N ILE A 21 22.65 7.57 -1.23
CA ILE A 21 21.43 6.80 -0.91
C ILE A 21 21.78 5.32 -0.84
N GLY A 22 21.49 4.67 0.30
CA GLY A 22 21.80 3.28 0.59
C GLY A 22 23.07 3.06 1.44
N GLU A 23 23.82 4.12 1.78
CA GLU A 23 24.99 4.04 2.68
C GLU A 23 24.76 4.70 4.05
N GLU A 24 23.52 5.05 4.37
CA GLU A 24 23.12 5.72 5.61
C GLU A 24 23.48 4.89 6.85
N ALA A 25 23.41 3.57 6.74
CA ALA A 25 23.77 2.62 7.81
C ALA A 25 25.24 2.76 8.21
N SER A 26 26.15 2.97 7.24
CA SER A 26 27.59 3.14 7.50
C SER A 26 27.89 4.43 8.24
N PHE A 27 27.06 5.46 8.07
CA PHE A 27 27.21 6.77 8.69
C PHE A 27 26.51 6.84 10.06
N THR A 28 25.33 6.25 10.18
CA THR A 28 24.51 6.31 11.41
C THR A 28 24.75 5.15 12.37
N GLY A 29 25.38 4.07 11.90
CA GLY A 29 25.55 2.82 12.65
C GLY A 29 24.23 2.05 12.84
N LYS A 30 23.15 2.47 12.16
CA LYS A 30 21.87 1.76 12.11
C LYS A 30 21.74 1.06 10.75
N GLU A 31 21.29 -0.16 10.77
CA GLU A 31 20.92 -0.84 9.52
C GLU A 31 19.84 -0.06 8.78
N ALA A 32 19.94 0.01 7.46
CA ALA A 32 18.90 0.63 6.64
C ALA A 32 17.60 -0.17 6.81
N PHE A 33 16.47 0.53 6.94
CA PHE A 33 15.18 -0.10 7.01
C PHE A 33 14.88 -0.83 5.69
N ASP A 34 14.68 -2.14 5.77
CA ASP A 34 14.28 -2.97 4.64
C ASP A 34 12.77 -3.24 4.71
N SER A 35 12.01 -2.40 4.00
CA SER A 35 10.55 -2.51 3.96
C SER A 35 10.07 -3.81 3.29
N GLY A 36 10.84 -4.35 2.35
CA GLY A 36 10.50 -5.59 1.67
C GLY A 36 10.65 -6.80 2.61
N ALA A 37 11.77 -6.92 3.31
CA ALA A 37 11.96 -7.95 4.31
C ALA A 37 10.90 -7.87 5.42
N GLN A 38 10.65 -6.66 5.94
CA GLN A 38 9.65 -6.46 6.99
C GLN A 38 8.24 -6.84 6.55
N SER A 39 7.81 -6.43 5.34
CA SER A 39 6.47 -6.77 4.85
C SER A 39 6.31 -8.25 4.57
N SER A 40 7.34 -8.91 4.06
CA SER A 40 7.33 -10.35 3.80
C SER A 40 7.24 -11.17 5.10
N ASP A 41 7.97 -10.76 6.14
CA ASP A 41 7.91 -11.40 7.46
C ASP A 41 6.52 -11.20 8.12
N ASP A 42 5.92 -10.03 7.96
CA ASP A 42 4.63 -9.68 8.57
C ASP A 42 3.43 -10.17 7.74
N TRP A 43 3.60 -10.50 6.46
CA TRP A 43 2.50 -10.73 5.51
C TRP A 43 1.45 -11.72 6.00
N SER A 44 1.87 -12.88 6.48
CA SER A 44 0.95 -13.90 6.99
C SER A 44 0.07 -13.39 8.15
N ALA A 45 0.69 -12.64 9.08
CA ALA A 45 -0.03 -12.06 10.20
C ALA A 45 -0.99 -10.94 9.75
N VAL A 46 -0.58 -10.12 8.77
CA VAL A 46 -1.41 -9.07 8.17
C VAL A 46 -2.64 -9.67 7.49
N VAL A 47 -2.47 -10.75 6.71
CA VAL A 47 -3.57 -11.45 6.05
C VAL A 47 -4.58 -11.98 7.09
N GLU A 48 -4.10 -12.66 8.12
CA GLU A 48 -4.98 -13.21 9.17
C GLU A 48 -5.68 -12.11 9.99
N ASP A 49 -5.01 -11.01 10.27
CA ASP A 49 -5.60 -9.87 10.98
C ASP A 49 -6.71 -9.20 10.14
N ILE A 50 -6.48 -8.98 8.86
CA ILE A 50 -7.48 -8.43 7.93
C ILE A 50 -8.66 -9.39 7.79
N LYS A 51 -8.42 -10.69 7.61
CA LYS A 51 -9.48 -11.72 7.53
C LYS A 51 -10.33 -11.76 8.81
N GLY A 52 -9.70 -11.64 9.97
CA GLY A 52 -10.39 -11.64 11.25
C GLY A 52 -11.28 -10.42 11.52
N LYS A 53 -11.03 -9.31 10.82
CA LYS A 53 -11.76 -8.04 10.95
C LYS A 53 -12.71 -7.76 9.79
N ALA A 54 -12.59 -8.51 8.70
CA ALA A 54 -13.32 -8.21 7.47
C ALA A 54 -14.82 -8.27 7.69
N ALA A 55 -15.49 -7.15 7.39
CA ALA A 55 -16.93 -7.06 7.31
C ALA A 55 -17.41 -7.35 5.89
N ASP A 56 -18.70 -7.62 5.75
CA ASP A 56 -19.29 -7.81 4.42
C ASP A 56 -19.15 -6.56 3.54
N VAL A 57 -18.78 -6.74 2.30
CA VAL A 57 -18.52 -5.64 1.36
C VAL A 57 -19.72 -4.72 1.19
N SER A 58 -20.95 -5.25 1.20
CA SER A 58 -22.16 -4.45 1.04
C SER A 58 -22.40 -3.56 2.26
N GLU A 59 -22.11 -4.05 3.47
CA GLU A 59 -22.20 -3.27 4.71
C GLU A 59 -21.14 -2.16 4.76
N VAL A 60 -19.90 -2.48 4.36
CA VAL A 60 -18.79 -1.51 4.33
C VAL A 60 -19.10 -0.39 3.33
N LEU A 61 -19.56 -0.74 2.13
CA LEU A 61 -19.92 0.24 1.09
C LEU A 61 -21.07 1.16 1.51
N ALA A 62 -21.98 0.67 2.35
CA ALA A 62 -23.12 1.47 2.85
C ALA A 62 -22.73 2.45 3.97
N ASN A 63 -21.68 2.14 4.75
CA ASN A 63 -21.33 2.87 5.98
C ASN A 63 -20.03 3.68 5.87
N GLY A 64 -19.28 3.56 4.78
CA GLY A 64 -17.96 4.16 4.55
C GLY A 64 -16.85 3.11 4.58
N ALA A 65 -16.03 3.13 3.54
CA ALA A 65 -15.08 2.06 3.24
C ALA A 65 -13.63 2.38 3.61
N ASP A 66 -13.30 3.64 3.93
CA ASP A 66 -11.91 4.07 4.06
C ASP A 66 -11.17 3.39 5.23
N GLY A 67 -10.05 2.73 4.91
CA GLY A 67 -9.21 2.03 5.88
C GLY A 67 -9.88 0.80 6.51
N THR A 68 -10.90 0.21 5.88
CA THR A 68 -11.70 -0.88 6.44
C THR A 68 -11.35 -2.22 5.81
N ALA A 69 -11.21 -3.26 6.64
CA ALA A 69 -11.10 -4.64 6.18
C ALA A 69 -12.46 -5.13 5.66
N VAL A 70 -12.47 -5.74 4.48
CA VAL A 70 -13.68 -6.09 3.75
C VAL A 70 -13.56 -7.47 3.10
N SER A 71 -14.65 -8.22 3.07
CA SER A 71 -14.74 -9.49 2.35
C SER A 71 -16.07 -9.62 1.63
N GLY A 72 -16.10 -10.41 0.57
CA GLY A 72 -17.33 -10.66 -0.17
C GLY A 72 -17.08 -11.23 -1.56
N SER A 73 -18.15 -11.25 -2.33
CA SER A 73 -18.14 -11.65 -3.73
C SER A 73 -18.78 -10.58 -4.60
N ALA A 74 -18.27 -10.43 -5.82
CA ALA A 74 -18.79 -9.47 -6.77
C ALA A 74 -18.68 -10.01 -8.20
N LYS A 75 -19.50 -9.47 -9.10
CA LYS A 75 -19.39 -9.78 -10.52
C LYS A 75 -18.39 -8.84 -11.18
N ILE A 76 -17.43 -9.40 -11.92
CA ILE A 76 -16.47 -8.63 -12.70
C ILE A 76 -17.18 -8.08 -13.94
N VAL A 77 -17.14 -6.75 -14.09
CA VAL A 77 -17.66 -6.04 -15.26
C VAL A 77 -16.57 -5.91 -16.30
N GLU A 78 -15.38 -5.51 -15.87
CA GLU A 78 -14.27 -5.13 -16.73
C GLU A 78 -12.93 -5.35 -16.03
N PHE A 79 -11.91 -5.73 -16.79
CA PHE A 79 -10.52 -5.61 -16.39
C PHE A 79 -9.93 -4.38 -17.08
N ASN A 80 -9.71 -3.32 -16.33
CA ASN A 80 -9.20 -2.05 -16.85
C ASN A 80 -7.67 -2.00 -16.77
N THR A 81 -7.04 -1.80 -17.93
CA THR A 81 -5.59 -1.66 -18.12
C THR A 81 -5.20 -0.38 -18.86
N GLU A 82 -6.13 0.56 -19.03
CA GLU A 82 -5.88 1.81 -19.77
C GLU A 82 -4.84 2.72 -19.11
N THR A 83 -4.60 2.53 -17.83
CA THR A 83 -3.59 3.24 -17.05
C THR A 83 -2.57 2.28 -16.48
N PRO A 84 -1.41 2.75 -15.99
CA PRO A 84 -0.48 1.87 -15.28
C PRO A 84 -1.04 1.17 -14.03
N LYS A 85 -2.17 1.64 -13.51
CA LYS A 85 -2.90 1.00 -12.41
C LYS A 85 -3.96 0.08 -13.01
N HIS A 86 -3.75 -1.22 -12.87
CA HIS A 86 -4.72 -2.18 -13.35
C HIS A 86 -5.72 -2.52 -12.24
N TYR A 87 -6.99 -2.62 -12.60
CA TYR A 87 -8.05 -2.96 -11.65
C TYR A 87 -9.22 -3.68 -12.32
N LEU A 88 -9.91 -4.49 -11.54
CA LEU A 88 -11.21 -5.03 -11.89
C LEU A 88 -12.28 -4.00 -11.49
N VAL A 89 -13.14 -3.63 -12.41
CA VAL A 89 -14.42 -2.97 -12.08
C VAL A 89 -15.40 -4.07 -11.71
N VAL A 90 -16.04 -3.94 -10.56
CA VAL A 90 -16.93 -4.97 -10.05
C VAL A 90 -18.29 -4.42 -9.64
N GLU A 91 -19.33 -5.24 -9.81
CA GLU A 91 -20.67 -4.99 -9.31
C GLU A 91 -20.89 -5.83 -8.03
N VAL A 92 -21.13 -5.14 -6.92
CA VAL A 92 -21.49 -5.75 -5.65
C VAL A 92 -23.02 -5.78 -5.54
N GLU A 93 -23.59 -6.95 -5.25
CA GLU A 93 -25.04 -7.10 -5.14
C GLU A 93 -25.62 -6.18 -4.08
N GLY A 94 -26.69 -5.46 -4.43
CA GLY A 94 -27.36 -4.52 -3.52
C GLY A 94 -26.69 -3.17 -3.38
N TYR A 95 -25.55 -2.92 -4.00
CA TYR A 95 -24.87 -1.61 -3.98
C TYR A 95 -25.03 -0.85 -5.30
N SER A 96 -25.41 0.43 -5.21
CA SER A 96 -25.59 1.31 -6.37
C SER A 96 -24.98 2.70 -6.16
N GLY A 97 -24.09 2.85 -5.16
CA GLY A 97 -23.61 4.17 -4.74
C GLY A 97 -22.46 4.73 -5.59
N GLY A 98 -21.62 3.91 -6.19
CA GLY A 98 -20.46 4.36 -6.93
C GLY A 98 -19.68 3.20 -7.52
N GLU A 99 -18.58 3.51 -8.20
CA GLU A 99 -17.72 2.48 -8.78
C GLU A 99 -16.93 1.75 -7.69
N VAL A 100 -16.91 0.43 -7.77
CA VAL A 100 -16.09 -0.43 -6.91
C VAL A 100 -15.01 -1.07 -7.75
N ARG A 101 -13.76 -0.97 -7.28
CA ARG A 101 -12.57 -1.47 -7.96
C ARG A 101 -11.82 -2.44 -7.07
N ILE A 102 -11.23 -3.47 -7.66
CA ILE A 102 -10.24 -4.32 -6.98
C ILE A 102 -8.91 -4.13 -7.70
N GLN A 103 -7.85 -3.76 -7.00
CA GLN A 103 -6.51 -3.64 -7.60
C GLN A 103 -6.07 -5.01 -8.13
N ALA A 104 -5.63 -5.06 -9.39
CA ALA A 104 -5.41 -6.29 -10.13
C ALA A 104 -4.14 -6.26 -10.99
N GLY A 105 -3.06 -5.69 -10.42
CA GLY A 105 -1.74 -5.63 -11.05
C GLY A 105 -1.31 -4.23 -11.45
N GLY A 106 -0.17 -4.16 -12.15
CA GLY A 106 0.44 -2.90 -12.55
C GLY A 106 1.00 -2.10 -11.37
N VAL A 107 0.62 -0.84 -11.27
CA VAL A 107 1.05 0.05 -10.19
C VAL A 107 -0.02 0.11 -9.10
N TYR A 108 0.29 -0.43 -7.95
CA TYR A 108 -0.53 -0.28 -6.75
C TYR A 108 -0.40 1.11 -6.15
N SER A 109 -1.46 1.60 -5.52
CA SER A 109 -1.48 2.90 -4.86
C SER A 109 -2.32 2.88 -3.59
N GLY A 110 -2.05 3.85 -2.72
CA GLY A 110 -2.74 3.96 -1.45
C GLY A 110 -2.08 3.16 -0.32
N THR A 111 -2.73 3.19 0.80
CA THR A 111 -2.23 2.66 2.07
C THR A 111 -3.24 1.73 2.75
N ALA A 112 -4.25 1.27 1.99
CA ALA A 112 -5.40 0.55 2.53
C ALA A 112 -5.03 -0.65 3.41
N ILE A 113 -4.14 -1.56 2.95
CA ILE A 113 -3.70 -2.71 3.74
C ILE A 113 -3.05 -2.25 5.05
N ARG A 114 -2.12 -1.26 4.96
CA ARG A 114 -1.44 -0.72 6.14
C ARG A 114 -2.43 -0.13 7.15
N ASP A 115 -3.44 0.57 6.67
CA ASP A 115 -4.39 1.30 7.52
C ASP A 115 -5.46 0.39 8.12
N ALA A 116 -5.78 -0.74 7.45
CA ALA A 116 -6.74 -1.73 7.92
C ALA A 116 -6.14 -2.73 8.93
N GLN A 117 -4.82 -3.00 8.86
CA GLN A 117 -4.16 -3.98 9.73
C GLN A 117 -3.81 -3.40 11.12
N SER A 118 -3.58 -4.28 12.12
CA SER A 118 -3.12 -3.93 13.48
C SER A 118 -1.83 -4.64 13.87
N VAL A 119 -1.15 -5.31 12.94
CA VAL A 119 0.10 -6.05 13.19
C VAL A 119 1.24 -5.08 13.49
N LYS A 120 1.27 -3.94 12.79
CA LYS A 120 2.21 -2.84 12.98
C LYS A 120 1.49 -1.51 13.12
N ALA A 121 2.06 -0.64 13.93
CA ALA A 121 1.63 0.74 14.11
C ALA A 121 2.76 1.71 13.73
N PHE A 122 2.44 3.00 13.59
CA PHE A 122 3.44 4.01 13.22
C PHE A 122 4.63 4.05 14.20
N GLU A 123 4.38 3.77 15.48
CA GLU A 123 5.37 3.77 16.56
C GLU A 123 6.44 2.66 16.40
N ASP A 124 6.17 1.64 15.58
CA ASP A 124 7.14 0.57 15.28
C ASP A 124 8.21 1.02 14.25
N PHE A 125 8.05 2.20 13.66
CA PHE A 125 8.92 2.76 12.62
C PHE A 125 9.61 4.01 13.10
N ALA A 126 10.82 4.27 12.59
CA ALA A 126 11.60 5.42 13.03
C ALA A 126 11.04 6.76 12.52
N ASN A 127 10.29 6.75 11.41
CA ASN A 127 9.80 7.96 10.77
C ASN A 127 8.70 7.67 9.73
N GLN A 128 8.05 8.75 9.25
CA GLN A 128 6.99 8.70 8.25
C GLN A 128 7.44 8.07 6.91
N THR A 129 8.72 8.18 6.57
CA THR A 129 9.23 7.59 5.31
C THR A 129 9.22 6.07 5.38
N GLU A 130 9.70 5.48 6.47
CA GLU A 130 9.68 4.04 6.69
C GLU A 130 8.24 3.51 6.73
N TRP A 131 7.33 4.20 7.42
CA TRP A 131 5.90 3.87 7.46
C TRP A 131 5.25 3.90 6.08
N SER A 132 5.65 4.86 5.23
CA SER A 132 5.20 4.93 3.84
C SER A 132 5.80 3.82 2.96
N GLN A 133 7.07 3.47 3.18
CA GLN A 133 7.73 2.38 2.47
C GLN A 133 7.10 1.02 2.83
N TYR A 134 6.76 0.81 4.09
CA TYR A 134 6.04 -0.37 4.53
C TYR A 134 4.69 -0.54 3.83
N ALA A 135 3.90 0.54 3.68
CA ALA A 135 2.64 0.48 2.93
C ALA A 135 2.83 0.05 1.47
N LYS A 136 3.87 0.57 0.81
CA LYS A 136 4.21 0.16 -0.57
C LYS A 136 4.63 -1.29 -0.65
N ALA A 137 5.40 -1.75 0.33
CA ALA A 137 5.87 -3.13 0.39
C ALA A 137 4.70 -4.11 0.63
N LEU A 138 3.73 -3.77 1.49
CA LEU A 138 2.50 -4.56 1.65
C LEU A 138 1.69 -4.65 0.35
N ASN A 139 1.60 -3.56 -0.41
CA ASN A 139 0.96 -3.60 -1.73
C ASN A 139 1.72 -4.50 -2.72
N GLN A 140 3.05 -4.57 -2.62
CA GLN A 140 3.86 -5.48 -3.44
C GLN A 140 3.64 -6.94 -3.05
N GLU A 141 3.47 -7.24 -1.75
CA GLU A 141 3.09 -8.58 -1.30
C GLU A 141 1.72 -8.98 -1.85
N ALA A 142 0.72 -8.07 -1.82
CA ALA A 142 -0.59 -8.32 -2.40
C ALA A 142 -0.50 -8.64 -3.90
N ASP A 143 0.31 -7.90 -4.65
CA ASP A 143 0.53 -8.19 -6.07
C ASP A 143 1.18 -9.56 -6.25
N THR A 144 2.29 -9.82 -5.59
CA THR A 144 3.12 -11.01 -5.80
C THR A 144 2.45 -12.29 -5.34
N GLN A 145 1.77 -12.26 -4.19
CA GLN A 145 1.23 -13.46 -3.56
C GLN A 145 -0.24 -13.73 -3.89
N VAL A 146 -1.00 -12.68 -4.26
CA VAL A 146 -2.45 -12.81 -4.46
C VAL A 146 -2.83 -12.63 -5.93
N VAL A 147 -2.39 -11.54 -6.55
CA VAL A 147 -2.89 -11.15 -7.87
C VAL A 147 -2.13 -11.80 -9.02
N ALA A 148 -0.80 -11.70 -9.00
CA ALA A 148 0.04 -12.21 -10.09
C ALA A 148 -0.16 -13.71 -10.39
N PRO A 149 -0.37 -14.60 -9.39
CA PRO A 149 -0.65 -16.01 -9.66
C PRO A 149 -1.93 -16.27 -10.45
N LEU A 150 -2.90 -15.35 -10.41
CA LEU A 150 -4.18 -15.50 -11.10
C LEU A 150 -4.09 -15.24 -12.61
N SER A 151 -3.00 -14.61 -13.07
CA SER A 151 -2.76 -14.31 -14.50
C SER A 151 -3.99 -13.68 -15.18
N ILE A 152 -4.51 -12.61 -14.55
CA ILE A 152 -5.75 -11.94 -14.95
C ILE A 152 -5.62 -11.33 -16.34
N ASP A 153 -6.62 -11.59 -17.20
CA ASP A 153 -6.77 -11.04 -18.53
C ASP A 153 -8.22 -10.62 -18.81
N GLU A 154 -8.51 -10.14 -20.01
CA GLU A 154 -9.86 -9.65 -20.39
C GLU A 154 -10.95 -10.73 -20.30
N SER A 155 -10.59 -12.01 -20.28
CA SER A 155 -11.54 -13.13 -20.22
C SER A 155 -12.25 -13.27 -18.87
N VAL A 156 -11.82 -12.50 -17.86
CA VAL A 156 -12.45 -12.51 -16.52
C VAL A 156 -13.78 -11.74 -16.48
N ALA A 157 -14.07 -10.91 -17.48
CA ALA A 157 -15.32 -10.18 -17.55
C ALA A 157 -16.53 -11.12 -17.53
N GLY A 158 -17.50 -10.85 -16.67
CA GLY A 158 -18.68 -11.68 -16.44
C GLY A 158 -18.51 -12.80 -15.40
N LYS A 159 -17.28 -13.08 -14.97
CA LYS A 159 -16.99 -14.03 -13.89
C LYS A 159 -17.27 -13.44 -12.52
N THR A 160 -17.28 -14.30 -11.51
CA THR A 160 -17.39 -13.91 -10.10
C THR A 160 -16.00 -13.85 -9.47
N VAL A 161 -15.70 -12.77 -8.77
CA VAL A 161 -14.54 -12.66 -7.90
C VAL A 161 -14.99 -12.78 -6.45
N THR A 162 -14.31 -13.60 -5.67
CA THR A 162 -14.43 -13.66 -4.22
C THR A 162 -13.13 -13.14 -3.62
N PHE A 163 -13.22 -12.26 -2.64
CA PHE A 163 -12.06 -11.55 -2.11
C PHE A 163 -12.17 -11.26 -0.61
N THR A 164 -11.01 -11.12 0.01
CA THR A 164 -10.80 -10.42 1.28
C THR A 164 -9.71 -9.39 1.05
N GLY A 165 -9.86 -8.19 1.59
CA GLY A 165 -8.91 -7.12 1.37
C GLY A 165 -9.14 -5.92 2.25
N ALA A 166 -8.50 -4.83 1.89
CA ALA A 166 -8.64 -3.53 2.55
C ALA A 166 -9.17 -2.50 1.56
N ALA A 167 -10.21 -1.79 1.95
CA ALA A 167 -10.87 -0.79 1.13
C ALA A 167 -10.37 0.62 1.44
N ALA A 168 -10.32 1.46 0.42
CA ALA A 168 -10.08 2.90 0.55
C ALA A 168 -10.98 3.66 -0.41
N GLU A 169 -11.45 4.83 0.03
CA GLU A 169 -12.25 5.73 -0.77
C GLU A 169 -11.38 6.79 -1.45
N GLY A 170 -11.67 7.08 -2.69
CA GLY A 170 -10.96 8.13 -3.41
C GLY A 170 -11.38 8.29 -4.86
N GLY A 171 -11.39 9.53 -5.36
CA GLY A 171 -11.69 9.82 -6.75
C GLY A 171 -13.09 9.40 -7.23
N GLY A 172 -14.05 9.28 -6.31
CA GLY A 172 -15.43 8.86 -6.63
C GLY A 172 -15.62 7.36 -6.76
N ALA A 173 -14.65 6.56 -6.35
CA ALA A 173 -14.69 5.11 -6.34
C ALA A 173 -14.20 4.55 -5.00
N VAL A 174 -14.63 3.34 -4.67
CA VAL A 174 -14.04 2.53 -3.61
C VAL A 174 -13.05 1.56 -4.25
N THR A 175 -11.81 1.58 -3.79
CA THR A 175 -10.76 0.70 -4.29
C THR A 175 -10.37 -0.30 -3.20
N ILE A 176 -10.42 -1.59 -3.52
CA ILE A 176 -10.04 -2.68 -2.64
C ILE A 176 -8.67 -3.20 -3.05
N THR A 177 -7.74 -3.29 -2.09
CA THR A 177 -6.47 -3.99 -2.28
C THR A 177 -6.62 -5.38 -1.67
N PRO A 178 -6.60 -6.45 -2.48
CA PRO A 178 -6.87 -7.79 -2.00
C PRO A 178 -5.70 -8.37 -1.21
N VAL A 179 -6.00 -9.09 -0.13
CA VAL A 179 -5.05 -9.97 0.58
C VAL A 179 -5.36 -11.45 0.34
N GLU A 180 -6.53 -11.75 -0.20
CA GLU A 180 -6.96 -13.05 -0.70
C GLU A 180 -7.94 -12.82 -1.85
N MET A 181 -7.82 -13.58 -2.95
CA MET A 181 -8.71 -13.44 -4.10
C MET A 181 -8.79 -14.73 -4.91
N THR A 182 -10.00 -15.05 -5.40
CA THR A 182 -10.26 -16.13 -6.37
C THR A 182 -11.23 -15.63 -7.43
N ILE A 183 -11.13 -16.18 -8.66
CA ILE A 183 -12.00 -15.85 -9.79
C ILE A 183 -12.57 -17.15 -10.37
N GLU A 184 -13.89 -17.23 -10.50
CA GLU A 184 -14.65 -18.39 -11.01
C GLU A 184 -15.52 -18.02 -12.20
#